data_6fd93d341c2e30703dff0fb83a30aad3
#
_entry.id   6fd93d341c2e30703dff0fb83a30aad3
#
_cell.length_a   1.000
_cell.length_b   1.000
_cell.length_c   1.000
_cell.angle_alpha   90.00
_cell.angle_beta   90.00
_cell.angle_gamma   90.00
#
_symmetry.space_group_name_H-M   'P 1'
#
loop_
_entity.id
_entity.type
_entity.pdbx_description
1 polymer ?
#
loop_
_entity_poly.entity_id
_entity_poly.type
_entity_poly.pdbx_seq_one_letter_code
_entity_poly.pdbx_strand_id
1 'polypeptide(L)'
;MPTVSHKGKNMPESPIRKLVPSAEKAYKANKTVYHLNIGQPDIKSPEIAMDAVAHHHLEILAYTRSEGSQEYREKIANYYKKNNIPVEANDIIVTTGGSEALLFAMGSIADAGDEIIIPEPFYANYNGFATASDVKIVPVISKIEDNFALPPISEFEKLITPKTKKKYRPWPKL
;
A
#
# COMPACT_ATOMS: atom_id res chain seq x y z
N MET A 1 -11.18 15.64 30.04
CA MET A 1 -10.16 15.67 28.98
C MET A 1 -10.55 14.65 27.91
N PRO A 2 -10.37 14.94 26.62
CA PRO A 2 -10.63 13.95 25.58
C PRO A 2 -9.70 12.75 25.76
N THR A 3 -10.22 11.55 25.57
CA THR A 3 -9.46 10.29 25.66
C THR A 3 -9.20 9.74 24.27
N VAL A 4 -8.10 9.00 24.11
CA VAL A 4 -7.79 8.30 22.86
C VAL A 4 -8.84 7.22 22.60
N SER A 5 -9.34 7.11 21.37
CA SER A 5 -10.31 6.09 20.97
C SER A 5 -9.77 4.67 21.11
N HIS A 6 -10.65 3.66 21.15
CA HIS A 6 -10.24 2.24 21.14
C HIS A 6 -9.39 1.93 19.91
N LYS A 7 -9.76 2.41 18.73
CA LYS A 7 -9.01 2.26 17.49
C LYS A 7 -7.60 2.87 17.62
N GLY A 8 -7.50 4.09 18.15
CA GLY A 8 -6.20 4.74 18.37
C GLY A 8 -5.30 4.01 19.36
N LYS A 9 -5.88 3.38 20.40
CA LYS A 9 -5.13 2.56 21.35
C LYS A 9 -4.64 1.24 20.75
N ASN A 10 -5.40 0.69 19.80
CA ASN A 10 -5.09 -0.58 19.12
C ASN A 10 -4.28 -0.39 17.84
N MET A 11 -3.98 0.88 17.46
CA MET A 11 -3.16 1.14 16.27
C MET A 11 -1.76 0.54 16.47
N PRO A 12 -1.33 -0.41 15.61
CA PRO A 12 -0.01 -1.01 15.75
C PRO A 12 1.09 0.01 15.45
N GLU A 13 2.16 -0.05 16.23
CA GLU A 13 3.38 0.69 15.92
C GLU A 13 3.94 0.21 14.58
N SER A 14 4.50 1.14 13.78
CA SER A 14 5.13 0.77 12.51
C SER A 14 6.27 -0.22 12.73
N PRO A 15 6.19 -1.46 12.22
CA PRO A 15 7.24 -2.46 12.36
C PRO A 15 8.57 -2.02 11.77
N ILE A 16 8.54 -1.10 10.80
CA ILE A 16 9.71 -0.55 10.13
C ILE A 16 10.37 0.51 11.01
N ARG A 17 9.57 1.45 11.53
CA ARG A 17 10.07 2.62 12.25
C ARG A 17 10.45 2.35 13.70
N LYS A 18 9.87 1.33 14.33
CA LYS A 18 10.22 0.93 15.71
C LYS A 18 11.70 0.55 15.88
N LEU A 19 12.42 0.24 14.79
CA LEU A 19 13.84 -0.09 14.81
C LEU A 19 14.75 1.13 14.78
N VAL A 20 14.23 2.34 14.51
CA VAL A 20 15.03 3.58 14.42
C VAL A 20 15.84 3.83 15.69
N PRO A 21 15.30 3.76 16.93
CA PRO A 21 16.09 4.00 18.13
C PRO A 21 17.27 3.02 18.30
N SER A 22 17.10 1.77 17.86
CA SER A 22 18.16 0.75 17.90
C SER A 22 19.29 1.07 16.90
N ALA A 23 18.91 1.51 15.68
CA ALA A 23 19.88 1.96 14.68
C ALA A 23 20.66 3.20 15.17
N GLU A 24 19.98 4.19 15.73
CA GLU A 24 20.61 5.40 16.29
C GLU A 24 21.60 5.06 17.42
N LYS A 25 21.25 4.14 18.30
CA LYS A 25 22.13 3.66 19.36
C LYS A 25 23.39 2.99 18.78
N ALA A 26 23.24 2.22 17.72
CA ALA A 26 24.36 1.58 17.04
C ALA A 26 25.28 2.62 16.37
N TYR A 27 24.74 3.62 15.70
CA TYR A 27 25.51 4.72 15.12
C TYR A 27 26.29 5.52 16.17
N LYS A 28 25.66 5.83 17.30
CA LYS A 28 26.35 6.50 18.44
C LYS A 28 27.51 5.66 19.01
N ALA A 29 27.44 4.36 18.84
CA ALA A 29 28.50 3.42 19.23
C ALA A 29 29.49 3.13 18.08
N ASN A 30 29.50 3.94 17.01
CA ASN A 30 30.34 3.79 15.81
C ASN A 30 30.22 2.41 15.14
N LYS A 31 29.02 1.81 15.19
CA LYS A 31 28.75 0.52 14.50
C LYS A 31 28.11 0.79 13.15
N THR A 32 28.50 0.02 12.14
CA THR A 32 27.83 -0.01 10.84
C THR A 32 26.46 -0.66 10.96
N VAL A 33 25.43 -0.02 10.39
CA VAL A 33 24.06 -0.54 10.37
C VAL A 33 23.63 -0.73 8.93
N TYR A 34 23.21 -1.94 8.59
CA TYR A 34 22.63 -2.29 7.29
C TYR A 34 21.10 -2.31 7.41
N HIS A 35 20.43 -1.41 6.69
CA HIS A 35 18.98 -1.24 6.73
C HIS A 35 18.27 -2.21 5.79
N LEU A 36 18.09 -3.47 6.21
CA LEU A 36 17.36 -4.48 5.43
C LEU A 36 15.83 -4.41 5.65
N ASN A 37 15.38 -3.54 6.54
CA ASN A 37 13.96 -3.32 6.88
C ASN A 37 13.29 -2.21 6.07
N ILE A 38 14.04 -1.50 5.22
CA ILE A 38 13.55 -0.38 4.41
C ILE A 38 13.87 -0.66 2.95
N GLY A 39 12.84 -0.71 2.11
CA GLY A 39 12.99 -0.83 0.66
C GLY A 39 13.25 0.52 -0.01
N GLN A 40 14.32 1.19 0.40
CA GLN A 40 14.70 2.48 -0.21
C GLN A 40 15.53 2.22 -1.47
N PRO A 41 15.17 2.85 -2.62
CA PRO A 41 16.00 2.79 -3.82
C PRO A 41 17.41 3.34 -3.58
N ASP A 42 18.41 2.69 -4.14
CA ASP A 42 19.82 3.09 -4.13
C ASP A 42 20.33 3.55 -5.51
N ILE A 43 19.46 3.54 -6.50
CA ILE A 43 19.71 4.07 -7.85
C ILE A 43 19.23 5.51 -7.97
N LYS A 44 19.87 6.28 -8.86
CA LYS A 44 19.47 7.67 -9.12
C LYS A 44 18.06 7.72 -9.69
N SER A 45 17.25 8.68 -9.21
CA SER A 45 15.97 9.01 -9.86
C SER A 45 16.21 9.52 -11.28
N PRO A 46 15.29 9.25 -12.24
CA PRO A 46 15.42 9.77 -13.61
C PRO A 46 15.54 11.30 -13.61
N GLU A 47 16.56 11.82 -14.26
CA GLU A 47 16.82 13.29 -14.34
C GLU A 47 15.61 14.03 -14.91
N ILE A 48 15.00 13.50 -15.97
CA ILE A 48 13.81 14.08 -16.59
C ILE A 48 12.64 14.31 -15.58
N ALA A 49 12.50 13.40 -14.61
CA ALA A 49 11.46 13.55 -13.59
C ALA A 49 11.83 14.64 -12.57
N MET A 50 13.11 14.68 -12.17
CA MET A 50 13.62 15.68 -11.24
C MET A 50 13.58 17.08 -11.85
N ASP A 51 13.98 17.20 -13.10
CA ASP A 51 13.96 18.46 -13.86
C ASP A 51 12.53 18.97 -14.07
N ALA A 52 11.59 18.08 -14.39
CA ALA A 52 10.20 18.47 -14.54
C ALA A 52 9.61 19.08 -13.26
N VAL A 53 9.99 18.56 -12.09
CA VAL A 53 9.56 19.14 -10.80
C VAL A 53 10.31 20.43 -10.49
N ALA A 54 11.63 20.47 -10.69
CA ALA A 54 12.47 21.62 -10.36
C ALA A 54 12.15 22.85 -11.23
N HIS A 55 11.80 22.65 -12.48
CA HIS A 55 11.55 23.72 -13.45
C HIS A 55 10.05 23.97 -13.73
N HIS A 56 9.17 23.39 -12.92
CA HIS A 56 7.73 23.61 -13.05
C HIS A 56 7.34 24.95 -12.40
N HIS A 57 7.22 25.99 -13.22
CA HIS A 57 6.82 27.33 -12.76
C HIS A 57 5.30 27.44 -12.81
N LEU A 58 4.67 27.42 -11.64
CA LEU A 58 3.25 27.70 -11.48
C LEU A 58 3.08 29.14 -10.99
N GLU A 59 2.36 29.96 -11.75
CA GLU A 59 1.97 31.29 -11.25
C GLU A 59 0.89 31.17 -10.16
N ILE A 60 0.00 30.19 -10.28
CA ILE A 60 -1.07 29.93 -9.32
C ILE A 60 -1.11 28.43 -9.00
N LEU A 61 -0.98 28.11 -7.72
CA LEU A 61 -1.20 26.76 -7.22
C LEU A 61 -2.71 26.55 -6.97
N ALA A 62 -3.44 26.21 -8.03
CA ALA A 62 -4.86 25.97 -7.98
C ALA A 62 -5.20 24.58 -7.48
N TYR A 63 -6.44 24.40 -6.96
CA TYR A 63 -6.97 23.08 -6.65
C TYR A 63 -7.12 22.26 -7.92
N THR A 64 -6.80 20.97 -7.84
CA THR A 64 -7.14 20.00 -8.89
C THR A 64 -8.46 19.30 -8.56
N ARG A 65 -8.99 18.50 -9.48
CA ARG A 65 -10.18 17.66 -9.24
C ARG A 65 -9.89 16.63 -8.17
N SER A 66 -10.91 16.21 -7.43
CA SER A 66 -10.77 15.25 -6.33
C SER A 66 -10.19 13.90 -6.77
N GLU A 67 -10.53 13.48 -7.99
CA GLU A 67 -10.02 12.25 -8.59
C GLU A 67 -8.63 12.41 -9.24
N GLY A 68 -8.06 13.61 -9.25
CA GLY A 68 -6.81 13.95 -9.92
C GLY A 68 -7.01 14.57 -11.30
N SER A 69 -5.93 15.14 -11.88
CA SER A 69 -5.99 15.79 -13.18
C SER A 69 -6.38 14.81 -14.28
N GLN A 70 -7.23 15.26 -15.19
CA GLN A 70 -7.72 14.45 -16.32
C GLN A 70 -6.56 13.95 -17.19
N GLU A 71 -5.67 14.85 -17.56
CA GLU A 71 -4.50 14.52 -18.38
C GLU A 71 -3.62 13.43 -17.74
N TYR A 72 -3.39 13.53 -16.43
CA TYR A 72 -2.59 12.55 -15.72
C TYR A 72 -3.27 11.17 -15.66
N ARG A 73 -4.58 11.14 -15.40
CA ARG A 73 -5.36 9.90 -15.40
C ARG A 73 -5.39 9.22 -16.78
N GLU A 74 -5.48 10.00 -17.85
CA GLU A 74 -5.40 9.49 -19.23
C GLU A 74 -4.03 8.88 -19.54
N LYS A 75 -2.94 9.52 -19.10
CA LYS A 75 -1.58 8.97 -19.23
C LYS A 75 -1.42 7.67 -18.45
N ILE A 76 -1.95 7.58 -17.23
CA ILE A 76 -1.96 6.35 -16.44
C ILE A 76 -2.78 5.26 -17.12
N ALA A 77 -3.98 5.56 -17.61
CA ALA A 77 -4.82 4.61 -18.33
C ALA A 77 -4.09 4.04 -19.57
N ASN A 78 -3.43 4.90 -20.34
CA ASN A 78 -2.64 4.49 -21.48
C ASN A 78 -1.45 3.59 -21.10
N TYR A 79 -0.78 3.87 -19.99
CA TYR A 79 0.26 3.00 -19.44
C TYR A 79 -0.29 1.62 -19.05
N TYR A 80 -1.41 1.56 -18.38
CA TYR A 80 -2.06 0.31 -18.00
C TYR A 80 -2.51 -0.51 -19.21
N LYS A 81 -3.11 0.15 -20.22
CA LYS A 81 -3.53 -0.50 -21.47
C LYS A 81 -2.34 -1.15 -22.20
N LYS A 82 -1.17 -0.48 -22.24
CA LYS A 82 0.06 -1.05 -22.83
C LYS A 82 0.55 -2.29 -22.07
N ASN A 83 0.15 -2.44 -20.80
CA ASN A 83 0.47 -3.59 -19.95
C ASN A 83 -0.71 -4.58 -19.82
N ASN A 84 -1.65 -4.58 -20.78
CA ASN A 84 -2.81 -5.46 -20.82
C ASN A 84 -3.78 -5.32 -19.63
N ILE A 85 -3.81 -4.15 -18.98
CA ILE A 85 -4.75 -3.83 -17.92
C ILE A 85 -5.81 -2.88 -18.50
N PRO A 86 -7.03 -3.37 -18.76
CA PRO A 86 -8.08 -2.61 -19.46
C PRO A 86 -8.80 -1.66 -18.49
N VAL A 87 -8.18 -0.50 -18.20
CA VAL A 87 -8.77 0.58 -17.40
C VAL A 87 -8.85 1.86 -18.22
N GLU A 88 -9.87 2.65 -17.96
CA GLU A 88 -10.08 3.98 -18.53
C GLU A 88 -9.74 5.08 -17.51
N ALA A 89 -9.58 6.31 -17.97
CA ALA A 89 -9.26 7.42 -17.08
C ALA A 89 -10.30 7.61 -15.96
N ASN A 90 -11.57 7.28 -16.23
CA ASN A 90 -12.65 7.37 -15.23
C ASN A 90 -12.63 6.25 -14.18
N ASP A 91 -11.84 5.20 -14.39
CA ASP A 91 -11.63 4.12 -13.41
C ASP A 91 -10.47 4.43 -12.46
N ILE A 92 -9.83 5.59 -12.61
CA ILE A 92 -8.60 5.96 -11.89
C ILE A 92 -8.86 7.12 -10.94
N ILE A 93 -8.49 6.94 -9.70
CA ILE A 93 -8.38 8.00 -8.69
C ILE A 93 -6.91 8.11 -8.30
N VAL A 94 -6.37 9.33 -8.40
CA VAL A 94 -4.99 9.63 -8.00
C VAL A 94 -4.93 9.90 -6.51
N THR A 95 -4.01 9.25 -5.82
CA THR A 95 -3.82 9.38 -4.37
C THR A 95 -2.40 9.86 -4.05
N THR A 96 -2.22 10.33 -2.82
CA THR A 96 -0.90 10.71 -2.30
C THR A 96 -0.11 9.44 -1.93
N GLY A 97 0.26 8.67 -2.96
CA GLY A 97 0.97 7.41 -2.84
C GLY A 97 0.09 6.21 -2.50
N GLY A 98 0.70 5.01 -2.50
CA GLY A 98 0.02 3.74 -2.32
C GLY A 98 -0.65 3.55 -0.95
N SER A 99 -0.17 4.24 0.09
CA SER A 99 -0.77 4.14 1.43
C SER A 99 -2.19 4.70 1.47
N GLU A 100 -2.41 5.85 0.85
CA GLU A 100 -3.76 6.43 0.75
C GLU A 100 -4.66 5.59 -0.15
N ALA A 101 -4.12 5.07 -1.27
CA ALA A 101 -4.85 4.14 -2.14
C ALA A 101 -5.34 2.90 -1.38
N LEU A 102 -4.50 2.33 -0.52
CA LEU A 102 -4.86 1.17 0.29
C LEU A 102 -5.94 1.49 1.33
N LEU A 103 -5.85 2.65 1.99
CA LEU A 103 -6.89 3.12 2.92
C LEU A 103 -8.23 3.31 2.21
N PHE A 104 -8.22 3.96 1.04
CA PHE A 104 -9.42 4.15 0.24
C PHE A 104 -10.00 2.82 -0.25
N ALA A 105 -9.14 1.91 -0.72
CA ALA A 105 -9.58 0.59 -1.15
C ALA A 105 -10.24 -0.18 0.00
N MET A 106 -9.59 -0.27 1.17
CA MET A 106 -10.15 -0.97 2.32
C MET A 106 -11.45 -0.34 2.80
N GLY A 107 -11.49 0.99 2.94
CA GLY A 107 -12.70 1.70 3.37
C GLY A 107 -13.85 1.65 2.37
N SER A 108 -13.57 1.42 1.07
CA SER A 108 -14.60 1.34 0.03
C SER A 108 -15.22 -0.05 -0.13
N ILE A 109 -14.49 -1.11 0.23
CA ILE A 109 -14.92 -2.49 -0.03
C ILE A 109 -15.34 -3.24 1.23
N ALA A 110 -15.02 -2.74 2.41
CA ALA A 110 -15.20 -3.46 3.67
C ALA A 110 -15.82 -2.58 4.76
N ASP A 111 -16.70 -3.18 5.54
CA ASP A 111 -17.30 -2.61 6.74
C ASP A 111 -16.53 -3.05 8.00
N ALA A 112 -16.82 -2.42 9.13
CA ALA A 112 -16.21 -2.77 10.41
C ALA A 112 -16.40 -4.25 10.76
N GLY A 113 -15.32 -4.97 11.01
CA GLY A 113 -15.30 -6.39 11.35
C GLY A 113 -15.26 -7.35 10.17
N ASP A 114 -15.25 -6.82 8.95
CA ASP A 114 -15.03 -7.63 7.75
C ASP A 114 -13.58 -8.15 7.66
N GLU A 115 -13.38 -9.15 6.84
CA GLU A 115 -12.10 -9.84 6.66
C GLU A 115 -11.57 -9.68 5.23
N ILE A 116 -10.26 -9.39 5.11
CA ILE A 116 -9.53 -9.36 3.85
C ILE A 116 -8.40 -10.39 3.91
N ILE A 117 -8.38 -11.31 2.94
CA ILE A 117 -7.35 -12.35 2.85
C ILE A 117 -6.16 -11.80 2.07
N ILE A 118 -4.96 -11.87 2.64
CA ILE A 118 -3.72 -11.35 2.05
C ILE A 118 -2.61 -12.41 2.17
N PRO A 119 -1.85 -12.70 1.08
CA PRO A 119 -0.67 -13.57 1.16
C PRO A 119 0.39 -12.99 2.08
N GLU A 120 0.98 -13.82 2.96
CA GLU A 120 2.07 -13.47 3.87
C GLU A 120 3.36 -14.19 3.41
N PRO A 121 4.53 -13.51 3.35
CA PRO A 121 4.81 -12.18 3.90
C PRO A 121 4.22 -11.05 3.07
N PHE A 122 3.68 -10.02 3.75
CA PHE A 122 3.08 -8.86 3.13
C PHE A 122 3.67 -7.54 3.68
N TYR A 123 3.35 -6.44 3.03
CA TYR A 123 3.77 -5.11 3.47
C TYR A 123 3.27 -4.81 4.90
N ALA A 124 4.19 -4.59 5.81
CA ALA A 124 3.93 -4.50 7.24
C ALA A 124 2.86 -3.46 7.63
N ASN A 125 2.73 -2.38 6.85
CA ASN A 125 1.75 -1.33 7.13
C ASN A 125 0.30 -1.73 6.78
N TYR A 126 0.06 -2.86 6.10
CA TYR A 126 -1.32 -3.34 5.88
C TYR A 126 -2.07 -3.51 7.19
N ASN A 127 -1.40 -3.97 8.26
CA ASN A 127 -2.02 -4.06 9.58
C ASN A 127 -2.52 -2.71 10.11
N GLY A 128 -1.74 -1.64 9.90
CA GLY A 128 -2.14 -0.28 10.26
C GLY A 128 -3.33 0.21 9.46
N PHE A 129 -3.34 -0.01 8.15
CA PHE A 129 -4.45 0.38 7.27
C PHE A 129 -5.73 -0.39 7.59
N ALA A 130 -5.62 -1.70 7.85
CA ALA A 130 -6.74 -2.53 8.27
C ALA A 130 -7.31 -2.06 9.61
N THR A 131 -6.45 -1.78 10.60
CA THR A 131 -6.89 -1.22 11.89
C THR A 131 -7.59 0.13 11.71
N ALA A 132 -7.06 1.01 10.85
CA ALA A 132 -7.69 2.31 10.57
C ALA A 132 -9.08 2.16 9.93
N SER A 133 -9.27 1.12 9.12
CA SER A 133 -10.53 0.80 8.43
C SER A 133 -11.45 -0.16 9.21
N ASP A 134 -11.10 -0.53 10.45
CA ASP A 134 -11.80 -1.54 11.27
C ASP A 134 -11.94 -2.92 10.59
N VAL A 135 -11.03 -3.26 9.70
CA VAL A 135 -10.98 -4.50 8.92
C VAL A 135 -9.97 -5.46 9.53
N LYS A 136 -10.23 -6.76 9.46
CA LYS A 136 -9.32 -7.80 9.90
C LYS A 136 -8.55 -8.40 8.72
N ILE A 137 -7.23 -8.47 8.82
CA ILE A 137 -6.41 -9.23 7.87
C ILE A 137 -6.40 -10.70 8.26
N VAL A 138 -6.65 -11.56 7.28
CA VAL A 138 -6.54 -13.01 7.39
C VAL A 138 -5.38 -13.45 6.50
N PRO A 139 -4.21 -13.81 7.05
CA PRO A 139 -3.04 -14.16 6.25
C PRO A 139 -3.16 -15.54 5.63
N VAL A 140 -2.70 -15.68 4.36
CA VAL A 140 -2.36 -16.96 3.74
C VAL A 140 -0.85 -17.09 3.71
N ILE A 141 -0.33 -18.11 4.39
CA ILE A 141 1.12 -18.23 4.62
C ILE A 141 1.81 -18.79 3.38
N SER A 142 2.73 -18.03 2.80
CA SER A 142 3.73 -18.52 1.86
C SER A 142 4.99 -18.97 2.61
N LYS A 143 5.60 -20.06 2.19
CA LYS A 143 6.73 -20.68 2.89
C LYS A 143 8.07 -20.34 2.20
N ILE A 144 9.12 -20.20 3.01
CA ILE A 144 10.47 -19.96 2.49
C ILE A 144 11.00 -21.15 1.67
N GLU A 145 10.59 -22.35 2.03
CA GLU A 145 10.94 -23.61 1.34
C GLU A 145 10.41 -23.61 -0.11
N ASP A 146 9.31 -22.88 -0.35
CA ASP A 146 8.70 -22.71 -1.66
C ASP A 146 9.10 -21.37 -2.33
N ASN A 147 10.19 -20.74 -1.88
CA ASN A 147 10.66 -19.42 -2.32
C ASN A 147 9.57 -18.33 -2.21
N PHE A 148 8.72 -18.41 -1.20
CA PHE A 148 7.57 -17.53 -1.01
C PHE A 148 6.62 -17.48 -2.22
N ALA A 149 6.54 -18.57 -2.98
CA ALA A 149 5.56 -18.70 -4.06
C ALA A 149 4.13 -18.47 -3.54
N LEU A 150 3.28 -17.92 -4.39
CA LEU A 150 1.88 -17.70 -4.04
C LEU A 150 1.21 -19.06 -3.74
N PRO A 151 0.58 -19.23 -2.57
CA PRO A 151 -0.09 -20.47 -2.21
C PRO A 151 -1.19 -20.85 -3.21
N PRO A 152 -1.51 -22.15 -3.35
CA PRO A 152 -2.60 -22.59 -4.20
C PRO A 152 -3.93 -21.94 -3.81
N ILE A 153 -4.83 -21.74 -4.77
CA ILE A 153 -6.14 -21.12 -4.54
C ILE A 153 -6.93 -21.82 -3.42
N SER A 154 -6.80 -23.13 -3.30
CA SER A 154 -7.44 -23.91 -2.24
C SER A 154 -7.07 -23.45 -0.81
N GLU A 155 -5.87 -22.89 -0.61
CA GLU A 155 -5.50 -22.34 0.71
C GLU A 155 -6.23 -21.02 1.00
N PHE A 156 -6.51 -20.21 -0.02
CA PHE A 156 -7.35 -19.04 0.12
C PHE A 156 -8.81 -19.41 0.39
N GLU A 157 -9.33 -20.41 -0.32
CA GLU A 157 -10.71 -20.87 -0.18
C GLU A 157 -11.03 -21.37 1.22
N LYS A 158 -10.08 -22.05 1.89
CA LYS A 158 -10.21 -22.50 3.28
C LYS A 158 -10.41 -21.37 4.29
N LEU A 159 -9.95 -20.17 3.96
CA LEU A 159 -10.00 -19.00 4.84
C LEU A 159 -11.24 -18.12 4.59
N ILE A 160 -12.04 -18.46 3.58
CA ILE A 160 -13.26 -17.70 3.26
C ILE A 160 -14.31 -17.96 4.34
N THR A 161 -14.77 -16.88 4.97
CA THR A 161 -15.87 -16.86 5.94
C THR A 161 -17.02 -15.98 5.43
N PRO A 162 -18.18 -15.96 6.08
CA PRO A 162 -19.25 -15.00 5.78
C PRO A 162 -18.81 -13.52 5.90
N LYS A 163 -17.72 -13.24 6.65
CA LYS A 163 -17.15 -11.90 6.83
C LYS A 163 -16.11 -11.54 5.77
N THR A 164 -15.65 -12.50 4.99
CA THR A 164 -14.67 -12.24 3.93
C THR A 164 -15.33 -11.46 2.82
N LYS A 165 -14.79 -10.29 2.50
CA LYS A 165 -15.29 -9.50 1.36
C LYS A 165 -14.96 -10.19 0.04
N LYS A 166 -16.01 -10.68 -0.59
CA LYS A 166 -15.98 -11.32 -1.90
C LYS A 166 -16.17 -10.24 -2.97
N LYS A 167 -15.10 -9.68 -3.51
CA LYS A 167 -15.12 -9.13 -4.86
C LYS A 167 -13.86 -9.53 -5.58
N TYR A 168 -13.72 -10.84 -5.74
CA TYR A 168 -12.78 -11.37 -6.70
C TYR A 168 -13.48 -11.43 -8.06
N ARG A 169 -13.26 -10.43 -8.90
CA ARG A 169 -13.23 -10.69 -10.35
C ARG A 169 -11.85 -11.27 -10.61
N PRO A 170 -11.75 -12.44 -11.27
CA PRO A 170 -10.43 -12.93 -11.62
C PRO A 170 -9.72 -11.85 -12.41
N TRP A 171 -8.56 -11.45 -11.91
CA TRP A 171 -7.64 -10.59 -12.65
C TRP A 171 -7.37 -11.26 -14.00
N PRO A 172 -7.40 -10.52 -15.13
CA PRO A 172 -7.06 -11.12 -16.41
C PRO A 172 -5.71 -11.82 -16.25
N LYS A 173 -5.63 -13.08 -16.67
CA LYS A 173 -4.36 -13.82 -16.68
C LYS A 173 -3.35 -13.00 -17.49
N LEU A 174 -2.27 -12.58 -16.83
CA LEU A 174 -1.10 -12.00 -17.47
C LEU A 174 -0.47 -13.00 -18.39
#